data_1e6854cf674de51228f18de271b8dd1c
#
_entry.id   1e6854cf674de51228f18de271b8dd1c
#
_cell.length_a   1.000
_cell.length_b   1.000
_cell.length_c   1.000
_cell.angle_alpha   90.00
_cell.angle_beta   90.00
_cell.angle_gamma   90.00
#
_symmetry.space_group_name_H-M   'P 1'
#
loop_
_entity.id
_entity.type
_entity.pdbx_description
1 polymer ?
#
loop_
_entity_poly.entity_id
_entity_poly.type
_entity_poly.pdbx_seq_one_letter_code
_entity_poly.pdbx_strand_id
1 'polypeptide(L)'
;MPAEKQPLDVPAIAEAETRPPSPFGHLLAVAVALLGGVFGIVGAFVQEVQTGGLLLLPFLGAPIIEELIKPSGVYLLLARWPRLLRGQLHTALLAALAGLSFGVIEAVVYVTLYVPDPPAWFVTYRFTLPLFLHATASFIVGLGINRGLLDWARAGSPLPKATRNFCLAGIGLHAAFNTVATALVLSGVINVD
;
A
#
# COMPACT_ATOMS: atom_id res chain seq x y z
N MET A 1 -23.82 -44.00 19.10
CA MET A 1 -22.45 -44.16 18.60
C MET A 1 -22.01 -42.81 18.05
N PRO A 2 -20.96 -42.17 18.57
CA PRO A 2 -20.42 -40.94 17.97
C PRO A 2 -19.73 -41.30 16.66
N ALA A 3 -19.99 -40.56 15.60
CA ALA A 3 -19.36 -40.73 14.32
C ALA A 3 -17.84 -40.49 14.44
N GLU A 4 -17.06 -41.50 14.11
CA GLU A 4 -15.61 -41.46 14.06
C GLU A 4 -15.21 -40.41 13.00
N LYS A 5 -14.56 -39.34 13.44
CA LYS A 5 -13.99 -38.34 12.52
C LYS A 5 -12.88 -39.00 11.74
N GLN A 6 -13.10 -39.23 10.45
CA GLN A 6 -12.04 -39.67 9.54
C GLN A 6 -10.83 -38.71 9.63
N PRO A 7 -9.60 -39.23 9.77
CA PRO A 7 -8.39 -38.42 9.76
C PRO A 7 -8.32 -37.66 8.43
N LEU A 8 -8.10 -36.34 8.49
CA LEU A 8 -7.83 -35.53 7.30
C LEU A 8 -6.62 -36.10 6.54
N ASP A 9 -6.80 -36.40 5.27
CA ASP A 9 -5.79 -37.00 4.43
C ASP A 9 -4.62 -36.01 4.21
N VAL A 10 -3.53 -36.20 4.96
CA VAL A 10 -2.35 -35.33 4.99
C VAL A 10 -1.72 -35.11 3.59
N PRO A 11 -1.69 -36.10 2.69
CA PRO A 11 -1.25 -35.90 1.30
C PRO A 11 -2.11 -34.89 0.52
N ALA A 12 -3.42 -34.94 0.67
CA ALA A 12 -4.35 -34.05 -0.04
C ALA A 12 -4.18 -32.58 0.39
N ILE A 13 -3.83 -32.36 1.67
CA ILE A 13 -3.53 -31.02 2.18
C ILE A 13 -2.20 -30.49 1.60
N ALA A 14 -1.17 -31.34 1.56
CA ALA A 14 0.13 -30.98 1.01
C ALA A 14 0.05 -30.66 -0.51
N GLU A 15 -0.67 -31.47 -1.29
CA GLU A 15 -0.92 -31.21 -2.71
C GLU A 15 -1.73 -29.91 -2.96
N ALA A 16 -2.71 -29.62 -2.11
CA ALA A 16 -3.47 -28.36 -2.20
C ALA A 16 -2.61 -27.14 -1.88
N GLU A 17 -1.56 -27.27 -1.08
CA GLU A 17 -0.62 -26.17 -0.78
C GLU A 17 0.37 -25.88 -1.92
N THR A 18 0.69 -26.87 -2.73
CA THR A 18 1.64 -26.72 -3.85
C THR A 18 0.99 -26.33 -5.17
N ARG A 19 -0.33 -26.43 -5.29
CA ARG A 19 -1.06 -26.09 -6.51
C ARG A 19 -1.03 -24.58 -6.77
N PRO A 20 -0.60 -24.13 -7.97
CA PRO A 20 -0.64 -22.71 -8.30
C PRO A 20 -2.09 -22.19 -8.23
N PRO A 21 -2.29 -20.92 -7.81
CA PRO A 21 -3.61 -20.32 -7.80
C PRO A 21 -4.24 -20.38 -9.20
N SER A 22 -5.54 -20.58 -9.24
CA SER A 22 -6.30 -20.51 -10.49
C SER A 22 -6.22 -19.10 -11.11
N PRO A 23 -6.52 -18.93 -12.42
CA PRO A 23 -6.62 -17.59 -13.02
C PRO A 23 -7.55 -16.65 -12.24
N PHE A 24 -8.65 -17.18 -11.71
CA PHE A 24 -9.55 -16.43 -10.83
C PHE A 24 -8.87 -15.98 -9.54
N GLY A 25 -8.01 -16.82 -8.93
CA GLY A 25 -7.24 -16.45 -7.75
C GLY A 25 -6.27 -15.28 -8.00
N HIS A 26 -5.68 -15.21 -9.20
CA HIS A 26 -4.84 -14.07 -9.57
C HIS A 26 -5.63 -12.79 -9.73
N LEU A 27 -6.77 -12.85 -10.42
CA LEU A 27 -7.66 -11.71 -10.60
C LEU A 27 -8.15 -11.20 -9.24
N LEU A 28 -8.54 -12.10 -8.34
CA LEU A 28 -8.93 -11.76 -6.98
C LEU A 28 -7.79 -11.05 -6.23
N ALA A 29 -6.57 -11.55 -6.31
CA ALA A 29 -5.42 -10.93 -5.63
C ALA A 29 -5.17 -9.50 -6.13
N VAL A 30 -5.21 -9.29 -7.44
CA VAL A 30 -5.09 -7.96 -8.05
C VAL A 30 -6.23 -7.04 -7.63
N ALA A 31 -7.47 -7.50 -7.70
CA ALA A 31 -8.63 -6.70 -7.31
C ALA A 31 -8.59 -6.28 -5.83
N VAL A 32 -8.24 -7.21 -4.94
CA VAL A 32 -8.11 -6.91 -3.50
C VAL A 32 -6.95 -5.96 -3.23
N ALA A 33 -5.84 -6.08 -3.94
CA ALA A 33 -4.71 -5.14 -3.81
C ALA A 33 -5.11 -3.72 -4.24
N LEU A 34 -5.76 -3.57 -5.41
CA LEU A 34 -6.24 -2.27 -5.90
C LEU A 34 -7.25 -1.64 -4.93
N LEU A 35 -8.19 -2.42 -4.39
CA LEU A 35 -9.15 -1.95 -3.39
C LEU A 35 -8.47 -1.50 -2.10
N GLY A 36 -7.33 -2.11 -1.74
CA GLY A 36 -6.51 -1.65 -0.61
C GLY A 36 -6.03 -0.21 -0.78
N GLY A 37 -5.55 0.15 -1.99
CA GLY A 37 -5.15 1.51 -2.31
C GLY A 37 -6.32 2.51 -2.28
N VAL A 38 -7.49 2.11 -2.81
CA VAL A 38 -8.71 2.91 -2.72
C VAL A 38 -9.10 3.16 -1.25
N PHE A 39 -9.02 2.13 -0.42
CA PHE A 39 -9.26 2.26 1.02
C PHE A 39 -8.24 3.17 1.70
N GLY A 40 -6.99 3.17 1.23
CA GLY A 40 -5.92 4.06 1.71
C GLY A 40 -6.28 5.55 1.60
N ILE A 41 -6.96 5.96 0.54
CA ILE A 41 -7.43 7.35 0.35
C ILE A 41 -8.38 7.78 1.46
N VAL A 42 -9.29 6.90 1.87
CA VAL A 42 -10.21 7.20 2.97
C VAL A 42 -9.44 7.46 4.26
N GLY A 43 -8.41 6.66 4.53
CA GLY A 43 -7.53 6.85 5.70
C GLY A 43 -6.75 8.18 5.65
N ALA A 44 -6.19 8.53 4.50
CA ALA A 44 -5.49 9.79 4.29
C ALA A 44 -6.42 11.00 4.49
N PHE A 45 -7.62 10.95 3.91
CA PHE A 45 -8.62 12.01 4.06
C PHE A 45 -9.09 12.18 5.51
N VAL A 46 -9.38 11.08 6.22
CA VAL A 46 -9.76 11.12 7.64
C VAL A 46 -8.65 11.76 8.47
N GLN A 47 -7.40 11.41 8.20
CA GLN A 47 -6.24 12.02 8.87
C GLN A 47 -6.17 13.52 8.61
N GLU A 48 -6.31 13.96 7.38
CA GLU A 48 -6.25 15.37 7.00
C GLU A 48 -7.32 16.19 7.74
N VAL A 49 -8.56 15.70 7.77
CA VAL A 49 -9.67 16.32 8.50
C VAL A 49 -9.40 16.38 10.00
N GLN A 50 -8.89 15.31 10.61
CA GLN A 50 -8.66 15.26 12.06
C GLN A 50 -7.51 16.16 12.52
N THR A 51 -6.51 16.36 11.68
CA THR A 51 -5.30 17.09 12.06
C THR A 51 -5.34 18.57 11.69
N GLY A 52 -6.39 19.02 10.99
CA GLY A 52 -6.59 20.44 10.67
C GLY A 52 -5.44 21.09 9.91
N GLY A 53 -4.68 20.32 9.10
CA GLY A 53 -3.60 20.85 8.28
C GLY A 53 -2.34 21.24 9.06
N LEU A 54 -2.01 20.54 10.14
CA LEU A 54 -0.76 20.74 10.87
C LEU A 54 0.44 20.70 9.91
N LEU A 55 1.30 21.71 9.96
CA LEU A 55 2.43 21.94 9.03
C LEU A 55 3.36 20.73 8.84
N LEU A 56 3.56 19.90 9.86
CA LEU A 56 4.39 18.69 9.79
C LEU A 56 3.69 17.48 9.16
N LEU A 57 2.39 17.57 8.92
CA LEU A 57 1.59 16.46 8.44
C LEU A 57 1.99 15.97 7.04
N PRO A 58 2.15 16.86 6.02
CA PRO A 58 2.58 16.46 4.69
C PRO A 58 3.95 15.81 4.67
N PHE A 59 4.84 16.15 5.60
CA PHE A 59 6.23 15.71 5.61
C PHE A 59 6.43 14.35 6.27
N LEU A 60 5.70 14.04 7.34
CA LEU A 60 5.87 12.83 8.12
C LEU A 60 4.56 12.08 8.36
N GLY A 61 3.51 12.78 8.76
CA GLY A 61 2.25 12.16 9.14
C GLY A 61 1.58 11.44 7.99
N ALA A 62 1.38 12.13 6.87
CA ALA A 62 0.75 11.55 5.68
C ALA A 62 1.57 10.38 5.13
N PRO A 63 2.89 10.50 4.86
CA PRO A 63 3.70 9.37 4.41
C PRO A 63 3.63 8.14 5.31
N ILE A 64 3.63 8.32 6.64
CA ILE A 64 3.53 7.20 7.58
C ILE A 64 2.19 6.49 7.44
N ILE A 65 1.10 7.23 7.52
CA ILE A 65 -0.26 6.65 7.50
C ILE A 65 -0.57 6.05 6.14
N GLU A 66 -0.24 6.75 5.08
CA GLU A 66 -0.49 6.28 3.72
C GLU A 66 0.27 4.99 3.42
N GLU A 67 1.59 4.92 3.67
CA GLU A 67 2.36 3.72 3.37
C GLU A 67 1.99 2.52 4.26
N LEU A 68 1.38 2.76 5.43
CA LEU A 68 0.84 1.70 6.26
C LEU A 68 -0.54 1.22 5.79
N ILE A 69 -1.39 2.10 5.24
CA ILE A 69 -2.78 1.76 4.90
C ILE A 69 -2.91 1.30 3.45
N LYS A 70 -2.16 1.87 2.49
CA LYS A 70 -2.21 1.48 1.06
C LYS A 70 -2.15 -0.03 0.85
N PRO A 71 -1.23 -0.79 1.50
CA PRO A 71 -1.16 -2.24 1.35
C PRO A 71 -2.25 -3.03 2.09
N SER A 72 -3.31 -2.40 2.62
CA SER A 72 -4.34 -3.10 3.42
C SER A 72 -4.96 -4.29 2.71
N GLY A 73 -5.16 -4.21 1.38
CA GLY A 73 -5.60 -5.33 0.57
C GLY A 73 -4.58 -6.48 0.58
N VAL A 74 -3.28 -6.19 0.55
CA VAL A 74 -2.22 -7.21 0.63
C VAL A 74 -2.15 -7.82 2.02
N TYR A 75 -2.36 -7.03 3.08
CA TYR A 75 -2.49 -7.57 4.45
C TYR A 75 -3.69 -8.50 4.58
N LEU A 76 -4.82 -8.14 3.96
CA LEU A 76 -6.00 -9.01 3.92
C LEU A 76 -5.73 -10.31 3.18
N LEU A 77 -5.04 -10.25 2.03
CA LEU A 77 -4.61 -11.46 1.29
C LEU A 77 -3.71 -12.33 2.15
N LEU A 78 -2.72 -11.76 2.83
CA LEU A 78 -1.83 -12.47 3.73
C LEU A 78 -2.60 -13.16 4.86
N ALA A 79 -3.60 -12.48 5.43
CA ALA A 79 -4.37 -12.97 6.57
C ALA A 79 -5.40 -14.04 6.22
N ARG A 80 -6.02 -13.96 5.04
CA ARG A 80 -7.16 -14.80 4.66
C ARG A 80 -6.87 -15.79 3.54
N TRP A 81 -6.00 -15.42 2.59
CA TRP A 81 -5.67 -16.20 1.41
C TRP A 81 -4.16 -16.17 1.11
N PRO A 82 -3.29 -16.59 2.07
CA PRO A 82 -1.83 -16.49 1.91
C PRO A 82 -1.29 -17.23 0.68
N ARG A 83 -2.01 -18.24 0.18
CA ARG A 83 -1.66 -18.97 -1.05
C ARG A 83 -1.70 -18.11 -2.30
N LEU A 84 -2.42 -16.99 -2.29
CA LEU A 84 -2.45 -16.06 -3.40
C LEU A 84 -1.18 -15.19 -3.47
N LEU A 85 -0.38 -15.15 -2.40
CA LEU A 85 0.91 -14.46 -2.36
C LEU A 85 2.03 -15.43 -2.72
N ARG A 86 2.55 -15.33 -3.95
CA ARG A 86 3.49 -16.30 -4.55
C ARG A 86 4.96 -16.07 -4.19
N GLY A 87 5.24 -15.22 -3.23
CA GLY A 87 6.60 -14.86 -2.79
C GLY A 87 6.78 -13.35 -2.69
N GLN A 88 7.97 -12.96 -2.27
CA GLN A 88 8.28 -11.57 -1.91
C GLN A 88 8.03 -10.59 -3.07
N LEU A 89 8.55 -10.89 -4.26
CA LEU A 89 8.39 -10.01 -5.43
C LEU A 89 6.92 -9.86 -5.85
N HIS A 90 6.18 -10.96 -5.90
CA HIS A 90 4.75 -10.92 -6.23
C HIS A 90 3.96 -10.10 -5.21
N THR A 91 4.25 -10.25 -3.92
CA THR A 91 3.64 -9.46 -2.84
C THR A 91 3.97 -7.96 -2.99
N ALA A 92 5.21 -7.64 -3.33
CA ALA A 92 5.65 -6.28 -3.59
C ALA A 92 4.95 -5.67 -4.82
N LEU A 93 4.77 -6.44 -5.90
CA LEU A 93 4.03 -5.99 -7.07
C LEU A 93 2.54 -5.72 -6.77
N LEU A 94 1.91 -6.55 -5.95
CA LEU A 94 0.54 -6.29 -5.49
C LEU A 94 0.46 -5.03 -4.62
N ALA A 95 1.44 -4.79 -3.75
CA ALA A 95 1.52 -3.55 -2.99
C ALA A 95 1.77 -2.33 -3.89
N ALA A 96 2.58 -2.46 -4.94
CA ALA A 96 2.76 -1.41 -5.94
C ALA A 96 1.45 -1.05 -6.66
N LEU A 97 0.63 -2.05 -6.99
CA LEU A 97 -0.71 -1.82 -7.57
C LEU A 97 -1.63 -1.07 -6.60
N ALA A 98 -1.55 -1.35 -5.30
CA ALA A 98 -2.26 -0.59 -4.28
C ALA A 98 -1.77 0.87 -4.22
N GLY A 99 -0.45 1.10 -4.25
CA GLY A 99 0.13 2.44 -4.35
C GLY A 99 -0.28 3.18 -5.63
N LEU A 100 -0.34 2.47 -6.75
CA LEU A 100 -0.78 3.02 -8.03
C LEU A 100 -2.25 3.46 -7.98
N SER A 101 -3.16 2.61 -7.47
CA SER A 101 -4.59 2.96 -7.37
C SER A 101 -4.82 4.13 -6.40
N PHE A 102 -4.08 4.18 -5.29
CA PHE A 102 -4.07 5.33 -4.39
C PHE A 102 -3.65 6.61 -5.12
N GLY A 103 -2.48 6.60 -5.77
CA GLY A 103 -1.91 7.76 -6.45
C GLY A 103 -2.79 8.29 -7.58
N VAL A 104 -3.50 7.41 -8.31
CA VAL A 104 -4.48 7.84 -9.34
C VAL A 104 -5.60 8.64 -8.70
N ILE A 105 -6.19 8.17 -7.59
CA ILE A 105 -7.30 8.86 -6.94
C ILE A 105 -6.79 10.17 -6.32
N GLU A 106 -5.64 10.14 -5.68
CA GLU A 106 -5.03 11.35 -5.12
C GLU A 106 -4.74 12.39 -6.22
N ALA A 107 -4.19 11.98 -7.37
CA ALA A 107 -3.99 12.89 -8.49
C ALA A 107 -5.30 13.53 -8.96
N VAL A 108 -6.38 12.74 -9.07
CA VAL A 108 -7.72 13.27 -9.41
C VAL A 108 -8.18 14.28 -8.36
N VAL A 109 -8.06 13.97 -7.07
CA VAL A 109 -8.42 14.88 -5.97
C VAL A 109 -7.66 16.20 -6.08
N TYR A 110 -6.35 16.15 -6.33
CA TYR A 110 -5.54 17.37 -6.47
C TYR A 110 -5.97 18.25 -7.64
N VAL A 111 -6.20 17.65 -8.82
CA VAL A 111 -6.52 18.43 -10.03
C VAL A 111 -7.99 18.86 -10.12
N THR A 112 -8.86 18.33 -9.25
CA THR A 112 -10.30 18.69 -9.27
C THR A 112 -10.75 19.46 -8.04
N LEU A 113 -10.13 19.25 -6.88
CA LEU A 113 -10.58 19.83 -5.60
C LEU A 113 -9.58 20.82 -5.00
N TYR A 114 -8.27 20.51 -5.05
CA TYR A 114 -7.26 21.33 -4.35
C TYR A 114 -6.69 22.45 -5.22
N VAL A 115 -6.57 22.25 -6.52
CA VAL A 115 -6.08 23.24 -7.47
C VAL A 115 -7.15 23.44 -8.55
N PRO A 116 -8.10 24.39 -8.36
CA PRO A 116 -9.09 24.71 -9.38
C PRO A 116 -8.40 25.23 -10.66
N ASP A 117 -8.84 24.75 -11.82
CA ASP A 117 -8.27 25.11 -13.13
C ASP A 117 -6.75 24.93 -13.25
N PRO A 118 -6.21 23.72 -12.92
CA PRO A 118 -4.78 23.48 -12.88
C PRO A 118 -4.13 23.67 -14.26
N PRO A 119 -2.93 24.25 -14.34
CA PRO A 119 -2.22 24.32 -15.59
C PRO A 119 -1.85 22.90 -16.10
N ALA A 120 -1.77 22.74 -17.42
CA ALA A 120 -1.55 21.43 -18.07
C ALA A 120 -0.31 20.68 -17.55
N TRP A 121 0.77 21.42 -17.24
CA TRP A 121 1.99 20.83 -16.67
C TRP A 121 1.74 20.22 -15.29
N PHE A 122 0.88 20.86 -14.45
CA PHE A 122 0.55 20.34 -13.12
C PHE A 122 -0.24 19.04 -13.21
N VAL A 123 -1.21 18.98 -14.13
CA VAL A 123 -1.95 17.74 -14.40
C VAL A 123 -0.98 16.62 -14.81
N THR A 124 -0.08 16.90 -15.76
CA THR A 124 0.94 15.93 -16.21
C THR A 124 1.83 15.50 -15.04
N TYR A 125 2.28 16.44 -14.22
CA TYR A 125 3.08 16.16 -13.03
C TYR A 125 2.36 15.22 -12.07
N ARG A 126 1.10 15.51 -11.71
CA ARG A 126 0.32 14.70 -10.75
C ARG A 126 0.10 13.25 -11.23
N PHE A 127 -0.12 13.06 -12.53
CA PHE A 127 -0.30 11.73 -13.12
C PHE A 127 1.01 11.04 -13.52
N THR A 128 2.17 11.60 -13.21
CA THR A 128 3.48 10.99 -13.50
C THR A 128 4.30 10.81 -12.23
N LEU A 129 5.02 11.83 -11.79
CA LEU A 129 6.01 11.73 -10.70
C LEU A 129 5.41 11.25 -9.36
N PRO A 130 4.33 11.85 -8.81
CA PRO A 130 3.72 11.36 -7.58
C PRO A 130 3.15 9.95 -7.74
N LEU A 131 2.54 9.65 -8.88
CA LEU A 131 1.98 8.34 -9.17
C LEU A 131 3.07 7.25 -9.14
N PHE A 132 4.22 7.52 -9.78
CA PHE A 132 5.36 6.62 -9.76
C PHE A 132 5.96 6.47 -8.35
N LEU A 133 6.00 7.58 -7.58
CA LEU A 133 6.43 7.56 -6.18
C LEU A 133 5.56 6.61 -5.35
N HIS A 134 4.23 6.76 -5.40
CA HIS A 134 3.32 5.92 -4.62
C HIS A 134 3.47 4.43 -4.96
N ALA A 135 3.58 4.11 -6.26
CA ALA A 135 3.82 2.73 -6.68
C ALA A 135 5.15 2.20 -6.15
N THR A 136 6.23 3.01 -6.21
CA THR A 136 7.57 2.60 -5.78
C THR A 136 7.66 2.48 -4.27
N ALA A 137 7.15 3.44 -3.51
CA ALA A 137 7.16 3.41 -2.05
C ALA A 137 6.37 2.20 -1.53
N SER A 138 5.16 1.98 -2.05
CA SER A 138 4.36 0.81 -1.68
C SER A 138 4.98 -0.52 -2.15
N PHE A 139 5.70 -0.56 -3.29
CA PHE A 139 6.49 -1.72 -3.68
C PHE A 139 7.55 -2.06 -2.64
N ILE A 140 8.30 -1.05 -2.16
CA ILE A 140 9.32 -1.22 -1.13
C ILE A 140 8.68 -1.76 0.16
N VAL A 141 7.57 -1.17 0.61
CA VAL A 141 6.82 -1.68 1.78
C VAL A 141 6.39 -3.14 1.56
N GLY A 142 5.91 -3.46 0.37
CA GLY A 142 5.48 -4.80 -0.04
C GLY A 142 6.57 -5.88 0.08
N LEU A 143 7.84 -5.51 -0.14
CA LEU A 143 8.99 -6.41 0.09
C LEU A 143 9.10 -6.87 1.54
N GLY A 144 8.58 -6.08 2.48
CA GLY A 144 8.56 -6.39 3.91
C GLY A 144 7.35 -7.22 4.38
N ILE A 145 6.33 -7.41 3.55
CA ILE A 145 5.10 -8.12 3.92
C ILE A 145 5.34 -9.63 3.82
N ASN A 146 5.29 -10.32 4.96
CA ASN A 146 5.56 -11.75 5.08
C ASN A 146 4.78 -12.38 6.24
N ARG A 147 4.87 -13.72 6.39
CA ARG A 147 4.15 -14.44 7.45
C ARG A 147 4.50 -13.98 8.87
N GLY A 148 5.74 -13.57 9.11
CA GLY A 148 6.16 -13.04 10.41
C GLY A 148 5.41 -11.78 10.84
N LEU A 149 4.85 -11.02 9.90
CA LEU A 149 3.95 -9.91 10.21
C LEU A 149 2.63 -10.39 10.84
N LEU A 150 2.11 -11.55 10.40
CA LEU A 150 0.93 -12.17 11.04
C LEU A 150 1.25 -12.69 12.44
N ASP A 151 2.43 -13.29 12.62
CA ASP A 151 2.85 -13.80 13.91
C ASP A 151 3.02 -12.64 14.91
N TRP A 152 3.57 -11.52 14.46
CA TRP A 152 3.60 -10.29 15.24
C TRP A 152 2.20 -9.81 15.62
N ALA A 153 1.29 -9.71 14.65
CA ALA A 153 -0.06 -9.18 14.87
C ALA A 153 -0.96 -10.07 15.74
N ARG A 154 -0.76 -11.42 15.69
CA ARG A 154 -1.62 -12.38 16.36
C ARG A 154 -1.07 -12.90 17.67
N ALA A 155 0.23 -13.08 17.77
CA ALA A 155 0.90 -13.73 18.88
C ALA A 155 1.83 -12.81 19.68
N GLY A 156 1.92 -11.52 19.33
CA GLY A 156 2.84 -10.58 19.99
C GLY A 156 4.31 -10.89 19.75
N SER A 157 4.63 -11.68 18.73
CA SER A 157 6.01 -11.96 18.33
C SER A 157 6.75 -10.65 17.97
N PRO A 158 8.09 -10.58 18.04
CA PRO A 158 8.81 -9.40 17.60
C PRO A 158 8.53 -9.08 16.12
N LEU A 159 8.35 -7.80 15.80
CA LEU A 159 8.19 -7.36 14.40
C LEU A 159 9.44 -7.74 13.58
N PRO A 160 9.29 -8.47 12.45
CA PRO A 160 10.42 -8.87 11.63
C PRO A 160 11.26 -7.67 11.21
N LYS A 161 12.58 -7.78 11.33
CA LYS A 161 13.51 -6.69 10.94
C LYS A 161 13.33 -6.28 9.48
N ALA A 162 13.11 -7.23 8.58
CA ALA A 162 12.85 -6.97 7.17
C ALA A 162 11.58 -6.12 6.99
N THR A 163 10.45 -6.52 7.62
CA THR A 163 9.19 -5.75 7.59
C THR A 163 9.40 -4.32 8.04
N ARG A 164 10.04 -4.13 9.20
CA ARG A 164 10.34 -2.79 9.74
C ARG A 164 11.21 -1.97 8.79
N ASN A 165 12.30 -2.55 8.28
CA ASN A 165 13.26 -1.82 7.46
C ASN A 165 12.68 -1.41 6.11
N PHE A 166 11.94 -2.30 5.43
CA PHE A 166 11.26 -1.96 4.18
C PHE A 166 10.14 -0.95 4.38
N CYS A 167 9.39 -1.04 5.49
CA CYS A 167 8.38 -0.06 5.84
C CYS A 167 9.01 1.33 6.04
N LEU A 168 10.07 1.42 6.85
CA LEU A 168 10.79 2.68 7.07
C LEU A 168 11.41 3.24 5.78
N ALA A 169 11.90 2.38 4.88
CA ALA A 169 12.45 2.82 3.60
C ALA A 169 11.37 3.39 2.67
N GLY A 170 10.20 2.75 2.56
CA GLY A 170 9.07 3.27 1.77
C GLY A 170 8.55 4.60 2.32
N ILE A 171 8.33 4.68 3.63
CA ILE A 171 7.92 5.92 4.32
C ILE A 171 8.97 7.02 4.11
N GLY A 172 10.27 6.71 4.27
CA GLY A 172 11.35 7.67 4.10
C GLY A 172 11.46 8.20 2.67
N LEU A 173 11.29 7.34 1.67
CA LEU A 173 11.24 7.75 0.26
C LEU A 173 10.08 8.73 0.01
N HIS A 174 8.90 8.38 0.49
CA HIS A 174 7.70 9.20 0.33
C HIS A 174 7.85 10.56 1.05
N ALA A 175 8.30 10.55 2.30
CA ALA A 175 8.53 11.77 3.08
C ALA A 175 9.59 12.69 2.44
N ALA A 176 10.67 12.12 1.92
CA ALA A 176 11.69 12.88 1.21
C ALA A 176 11.13 13.56 -0.06
N PHE A 177 10.33 12.84 -0.83
CA PHE A 177 9.67 13.41 -2.01
C PHE A 177 8.74 14.57 -1.64
N ASN A 178 7.86 14.39 -0.65
CA ASN A 178 6.94 15.44 -0.22
C ASN A 178 7.69 16.67 0.31
N THR A 179 8.79 16.45 1.03
CA THR A 179 9.65 17.53 1.53
C THR A 179 10.26 18.33 0.38
N VAL A 180 10.83 17.66 -0.61
CA VAL A 180 11.42 18.32 -1.78
C VAL A 180 10.35 19.05 -2.60
N ALA A 181 9.22 18.40 -2.89
CA ALA A 181 8.13 19.02 -3.64
C ALA A 181 7.61 20.28 -2.95
N THR A 182 7.36 20.23 -1.64
CA THR A 182 6.90 21.38 -0.86
C THR A 182 7.96 22.50 -0.81
N ALA A 183 9.23 22.16 -0.64
CA ALA A 183 10.32 23.16 -0.65
C ALA A 183 10.41 23.90 -2.00
N LEU A 184 10.21 23.20 -3.12
CA LEU A 184 10.21 23.79 -4.46
C LEU A 184 9.02 24.76 -4.66
N VAL A 185 7.85 24.42 -4.14
CA VAL A 185 6.68 25.31 -4.15
C VAL A 185 6.92 26.54 -3.27
N LEU A 186 7.35 26.35 -2.01
CA LEU A 186 7.60 27.45 -1.07
C LEU A 186 8.72 28.40 -1.52
N SER A 187 9.70 27.91 -2.26
CA SER A 187 10.78 28.75 -2.82
C SER A 187 10.37 29.48 -4.10
N GLY A 188 9.16 29.27 -4.61
CA GLY A 188 8.67 29.89 -5.84
C GLY A 188 9.29 29.31 -7.12
N VAL A 189 10.08 28.22 -7.02
CA VAL A 189 10.63 27.52 -8.20
C VAL A 189 9.50 26.84 -8.99
N ILE A 190 8.49 26.34 -8.28
CA ILE A 190 7.27 25.79 -8.87
C ILE A 190 6.11 26.70 -8.47
N ASN A 191 5.45 27.28 -9.44
CA ASN A 191 4.23 28.06 -9.23
C ASN A 191 3.02 27.24 -9.71
N VAL A 192 2.03 27.06 -8.83
CA VAL A 192 0.80 26.28 -9.12
C VAL A 192 -0.43 27.19 -9.29
N ASP A 193 -0.22 28.53 -9.21
CA ASP A 193 -1.25 29.53 -9.46
C ASP A 193 -1.47 29.80 -10.95
#